data_5ed4db0ba23432e147535cc5aff7b4b9
#
_entry.id   5ed4db0ba23432e147535cc5aff7b4b9
#
_cell.length_a   1.000
_cell.length_b   1.000
_cell.length_c   1.000
_cell.angle_alpha   90.00
_cell.angle_beta   90.00
_cell.angle_gamma   90.00
#
_symmetry.space_group_name_H-M   'P 1'
#
loop_
_entity.id
_entity.type
_entity.pdbx_description
1 polymer ?
#
loop_
_entity_poly.entity_id
_entity_poly.type
_entity_poly.pdbx_seq_one_letter_code
_entity_poly.pdbx_strand_id
1 'polypeptide(L)'
;MTTSLGTHYTWLLVALPLAGAAIFLFGGRRTDAWGHLLGCAAALAAFGVGAMLLADMLGRDGLERAIHQQVFTWIPAGGLQVDFGLQIDQLSMCFVLLISGVGSLIHIYSVGYMAEDPDRRRFFGYLNLFLASMLLLVVADNYVLLYVGWEGVGLASYLLIGFWYHKPSATTAAKKAFVMNRVGDAGLAVGMFLTFSTFGTLSYAGVFAGVPAASRAVLTAIGLLMLLGACAKSAQVPLQAWLGDAMEGPTPVSALIHAATMVTAGVYLIVRSGPLYNLAPTAQLAVVIVGAVTLLFGAIIGCAKDDIKRALAASTISQIGYMVLAAGLGPAGYAFAIMHLLTHGFFKAGLFLGSGAVIHAMHEEQDMRRYGGLRAALPVTFATFGLAYLAIIGVPPFAGFFSKDAIIEAALGAGGIRGSLLGGAALLGAGVTAFYMTRVMLMTFFGEKRWTPGAHPHEAPAVMTWPMILLAVGSVFSGGLLAVGGTLRHWLQPVVGSHEEATHALPTWVATTLALGVVAVGIAVAYRMYGTAPIPRVAPVRVSALTAAARADLYGDAFNEEVFMRPGAQLTNAVVAVDDAGVDGSVNALATLVSQTSNRLRQMQTGFARNYALSMLVGAVLVAAALLVVQLW
;
A
#
# COMPACT_ATOMS: atom_id res chain seq x y z
N MET A 1 35.50 -3.06 -22.19
CA MET A 1 34.16 -2.82 -21.59
C MET A 1 33.60 -4.18 -21.20
N THR A 2 33.73 -4.59 -19.97
CA THR A 2 33.05 -5.80 -19.46
C THR A 2 31.55 -5.46 -19.43
N THR A 3 30.77 -6.10 -20.30
CA THR A 3 29.32 -6.00 -20.31
C THR A 3 28.82 -6.43 -18.93
N SER A 4 28.18 -5.51 -18.19
CA SER A 4 27.71 -5.83 -16.86
C SER A 4 26.58 -6.85 -16.91
N LEU A 5 26.59 -7.82 -15.99
CA LEU A 5 25.50 -8.81 -15.86
C LEU A 5 24.14 -8.12 -15.75
N GLY A 6 24.08 -6.97 -15.09
CA GLY A 6 22.85 -6.20 -14.89
C GLY A 6 22.21 -5.68 -16.18
N THR A 7 23.01 -5.30 -17.20
CA THR A 7 22.45 -4.80 -18.47
C THR A 7 21.71 -5.87 -19.27
N HIS A 8 21.89 -7.16 -18.92
CA HIS A 8 21.29 -8.28 -19.64
C HIS A 8 20.20 -9.02 -18.84
N TYR A 9 20.27 -9.04 -17.51
CA TYR A 9 19.46 -9.95 -16.69
C TYR A 9 18.49 -9.27 -15.73
N THR A 10 18.43 -7.93 -15.66
CA THR A 10 17.50 -7.20 -14.77
C THR A 10 16.04 -7.57 -15.02
N TRP A 11 15.65 -7.78 -16.29
CA TRP A 11 14.28 -8.15 -16.65
C TRP A 11 13.82 -9.49 -16.05
N LEU A 12 14.73 -10.38 -15.69
CA LEU A 12 14.42 -11.66 -15.05
C LEU A 12 13.77 -11.48 -13.67
N LEU A 13 14.08 -10.38 -12.96
CA LEU A 13 13.44 -10.07 -11.68
C LEU A 13 11.91 -10.04 -11.79
N VAL A 14 11.41 -9.49 -12.89
CA VAL A 14 9.97 -9.37 -13.15
C VAL A 14 9.44 -10.59 -13.89
N ALA A 15 10.17 -11.08 -14.87
CA ALA A 15 9.71 -12.14 -15.76
C ALA A 15 9.55 -13.49 -15.05
N LEU A 16 10.42 -13.83 -14.09
CA LEU A 16 10.34 -15.13 -13.39
C LEU A 16 9.03 -15.27 -12.59
N PRO A 17 8.69 -14.36 -11.66
CA PRO A 17 7.41 -14.46 -10.95
C PRO A 17 6.21 -14.23 -11.86
N LEU A 18 6.32 -13.39 -12.91
CA LEU A 18 5.24 -13.21 -13.87
C LEU A 18 4.96 -14.48 -14.67
N ALA A 19 6.00 -15.20 -15.10
CA ALA A 19 5.85 -16.50 -15.75
C ALA A 19 5.22 -17.53 -14.81
N GLY A 20 5.61 -17.55 -13.53
CA GLY A 20 4.95 -18.36 -12.50
C GLY A 20 3.45 -18.06 -12.43
N ALA A 21 3.07 -16.80 -12.31
CA ALA A 21 1.68 -16.38 -12.28
C ALA A 21 0.91 -16.84 -13.55
N ALA A 22 1.49 -16.61 -14.72
CA ALA A 22 0.89 -16.99 -16.00
C ALA A 22 0.66 -18.51 -16.10
N ILE A 23 1.63 -19.32 -15.73
CA ILE A 23 1.52 -20.80 -15.74
C ILE A 23 0.38 -21.25 -14.83
N PHE A 24 0.20 -20.65 -13.66
CA PHE A 24 -0.90 -21.04 -12.74
C PHE A 24 -2.26 -20.60 -13.24
N LEU A 25 -2.37 -19.40 -13.74
CA LEU A 25 -3.65 -18.84 -14.17
C LEU A 25 -4.14 -19.49 -15.47
N PHE A 26 -3.24 -19.79 -16.42
CA PHE A 26 -3.58 -20.37 -17.71
C PHE A 26 -3.45 -21.90 -17.75
N GLY A 27 -2.60 -22.51 -16.91
CA GLY A 27 -2.37 -23.97 -16.88
C GLY A 27 -3.52 -24.79 -16.28
N GLY A 28 -4.45 -24.14 -15.58
CA GLY A 28 -5.65 -24.76 -15.01
C GLY A 28 -5.31 -25.90 -14.03
N ARG A 29 -6.19 -26.87 -13.91
CA ARG A 29 -6.07 -28.00 -12.95
C ARG A 29 -4.81 -28.84 -13.11
N ARG A 30 -4.13 -28.78 -14.26
CA ARG A 30 -2.87 -29.51 -14.48
C ARG A 30 -1.74 -29.07 -13.55
N THR A 31 -1.85 -27.88 -12.96
CA THR A 31 -0.84 -27.33 -12.05
C THR A 31 -1.21 -27.45 -10.57
N ASP A 32 -2.37 -28.02 -10.21
CA ASP A 32 -2.84 -28.07 -8.81
C ASP A 32 -1.89 -28.87 -7.90
N ALA A 33 -1.30 -29.97 -8.40
CA ALA A 33 -0.45 -30.83 -7.58
C ALA A 33 0.92 -30.22 -7.26
N TRP A 34 1.55 -29.53 -8.21
CA TRP A 34 2.95 -29.09 -8.14
C TRP A 34 3.13 -27.56 -8.22
N GLY A 35 2.09 -26.82 -8.61
CA GLY A 35 2.18 -25.39 -8.86
C GLY A 35 2.76 -24.60 -7.69
N HIS A 36 2.36 -24.90 -6.47
CA HIS A 36 2.87 -24.23 -5.27
C HIS A 36 4.41 -24.29 -5.15
N LEU A 37 5.05 -25.40 -5.61
CA LEU A 37 6.50 -25.54 -5.62
C LEU A 37 7.13 -24.63 -6.69
N LEU A 38 6.52 -24.54 -7.88
CA LEU A 38 6.96 -23.63 -8.93
C LEU A 38 6.84 -22.16 -8.49
N GLY A 39 5.77 -21.82 -7.77
CA GLY A 39 5.61 -20.46 -7.20
C GLY A 39 6.73 -20.09 -6.25
N CYS A 40 7.10 -21.00 -5.36
CA CYS A 40 8.25 -20.81 -4.48
C CYS A 40 9.57 -20.73 -5.28
N ALA A 41 9.75 -21.59 -6.28
CA ALA A 41 10.95 -21.59 -7.11
C ALA A 41 11.10 -20.29 -7.91
N ALA A 42 10.01 -19.75 -8.46
CA ALA A 42 10.02 -18.47 -9.18
C ALA A 42 10.41 -17.29 -8.27
N ALA A 43 9.85 -17.25 -7.06
CA ALA A 43 10.20 -16.22 -6.07
C ALA A 43 11.67 -16.33 -5.63
N LEU A 44 12.15 -17.54 -5.30
CA LEU A 44 13.54 -17.80 -4.94
C LEU A 44 14.51 -17.49 -6.10
N ALA A 45 14.14 -17.80 -7.33
CA ALA A 45 14.95 -17.48 -8.51
C ALA A 45 15.05 -15.96 -8.71
N ALA A 46 13.95 -15.20 -8.50
CA ALA A 46 14.00 -13.74 -8.53
C ALA A 46 14.91 -13.18 -7.42
N PHE A 47 14.88 -13.76 -6.21
CA PHE A 47 15.83 -13.41 -5.15
C PHE A 47 17.28 -13.73 -5.52
N GLY A 48 17.53 -14.89 -6.13
CA GLY A 48 18.85 -15.27 -6.64
C GLY A 48 19.39 -14.29 -7.69
N VAL A 49 18.53 -13.84 -8.63
CA VAL A 49 18.89 -12.79 -9.59
C VAL A 49 19.21 -11.47 -8.88
N GLY A 50 18.39 -11.07 -7.88
CA GLY A 50 18.65 -9.87 -7.07
C GLY A 50 19.99 -9.94 -6.35
N ALA A 51 20.32 -11.08 -5.75
CA ALA A 51 21.62 -11.30 -5.09
C ALA A 51 22.79 -11.27 -6.06
N MET A 52 22.64 -11.83 -7.25
CA MET A 52 23.64 -11.77 -8.33
C MET A 52 23.89 -10.32 -8.77
N LEU A 53 22.81 -9.53 -8.95
CA LEU A 53 22.91 -8.12 -9.32
C LEU A 53 23.55 -7.27 -8.21
N LEU A 54 23.25 -7.56 -6.94
CA LEU A 54 23.93 -6.92 -5.81
C LEU A 54 25.44 -7.21 -5.84
N ALA A 55 25.84 -8.46 -6.07
CA ALA A 55 27.24 -8.83 -6.16
C ALA A 55 27.97 -8.08 -7.29
N ASP A 56 27.32 -7.92 -8.46
CA ASP A 56 27.81 -7.11 -9.57
C ASP A 56 27.95 -5.61 -9.17
N MET A 57 26.96 -5.05 -8.49
CA MET A 57 27.01 -3.67 -7.99
C MET A 57 28.10 -3.44 -6.95
N LEU A 58 28.35 -4.39 -6.06
CA LEU A 58 29.39 -4.28 -5.03
C LEU A 58 30.82 -4.27 -5.63
N GLY A 59 30.98 -4.86 -6.80
CA GLY A 59 32.26 -4.83 -7.56
C GLY A 59 32.54 -3.50 -8.26
N ARG A 60 31.66 -2.49 -8.17
CA ARG A 60 31.79 -1.19 -8.87
C ARG A 60 31.92 -0.04 -7.88
N ASP A 61 32.47 1.08 -8.38
CA ASP A 61 32.52 2.33 -7.63
C ASP A 61 31.12 2.90 -7.39
N GLY A 62 30.94 3.62 -6.27
CA GLY A 62 29.64 4.04 -5.78
C GLY A 62 28.75 4.77 -6.80
N LEU A 63 29.33 5.63 -7.64
CA LEU A 63 28.61 6.39 -8.66
C LEU A 63 28.29 5.55 -9.92
N GLU A 64 29.03 4.47 -10.18
CA GLU A 64 28.84 3.59 -11.34
C GLU A 64 27.93 2.38 -11.05
N ARG A 65 27.35 2.32 -9.86
CA ARG A 65 26.48 1.20 -9.45
C ARG A 65 25.13 1.20 -10.12
N ALA A 66 24.67 2.34 -10.64
CA ALA A 66 23.40 2.40 -11.35
C ALA A 66 23.48 1.63 -12.68
N ILE A 67 22.53 0.73 -12.89
CA ILE A 67 22.39 -0.13 -14.06
C ILE A 67 21.10 0.24 -14.76
N HIS A 68 21.17 0.52 -16.06
CA HIS A 68 20.02 0.75 -16.90
C HIS A 68 19.92 -0.33 -17.96
N GLN A 69 18.75 -0.94 -18.11
CA GLN A 69 18.42 -1.90 -19.15
C GLN A 69 17.18 -1.42 -19.90
N GLN A 70 17.37 -0.95 -21.15
CA GLN A 70 16.25 -0.73 -22.07
C GLN A 70 15.89 -2.07 -22.70
N VAL A 71 14.65 -2.51 -22.53
CA VAL A 71 14.16 -3.78 -23.08
C VAL A 71 13.60 -3.56 -24.49
N PHE A 72 12.68 -2.60 -24.63
CA PHE A 72 12.11 -2.14 -25.90
C PHE A 72 11.44 -0.78 -25.74
N THR A 73 11.20 -0.07 -26.86
CA THR A 73 10.38 1.14 -26.86
C THR A 73 8.91 0.75 -26.85
N TRP A 74 8.17 1.20 -25.83
CA TRP A 74 6.78 0.79 -25.63
C TRP A 74 5.76 1.76 -26.23
N ILE A 75 5.85 3.05 -25.93
CA ILE A 75 4.89 4.06 -26.40
C ILE A 75 5.64 5.15 -27.19
N PRO A 76 5.74 5.03 -28.54
CA PRO A 76 6.25 6.10 -29.39
C PRO A 76 5.06 6.91 -29.94
N ALA A 77 4.53 7.89 -29.19
CA ALA A 77 3.33 8.65 -29.59
C ALA A 77 3.60 10.16 -29.58
N GLY A 78 3.82 10.75 -30.74
CA GLY A 78 4.08 12.19 -30.87
C GLY A 78 5.30 12.62 -30.07
N GLY A 79 5.13 13.57 -29.13
CA GLY A 79 6.19 14.00 -28.22
C GLY A 79 6.40 13.11 -27.02
N LEU A 80 5.53 12.12 -26.77
CA LEU A 80 5.66 11.17 -25.68
C LEU A 80 6.41 9.94 -26.14
N GLN A 81 7.59 9.73 -25.59
CA GLN A 81 8.35 8.50 -25.75
C GLN A 81 8.48 7.82 -24.39
N VAL A 82 7.97 6.60 -24.27
CA VAL A 82 8.09 5.76 -23.07
C VAL A 82 8.74 4.44 -23.47
N ASP A 83 9.87 4.18 -22.87
CA ASP A 83 10.59 2.90 -23.04
C ASP A 83 10.16 1.94 -21.93
N PHE A 84 10.15 0.64 -22.22
CA PHE A 84 10.17 -0.39 -21.21
C PHE A 84 11.59 -0.50 -20.69
N GLY A 85 11.94 0.43 -19.83
CA GLY A 85 13.27 0.62 -19.27
C GLY A 85 13.30 0.23 -17.79
N LEU A 86 14.35 -0.48 -17.40
CA LEU A 86 14.58 -0.97 -16.05
C LEU A 86 15.83 -0.32 -15.49
N GLN A 87 15.73 0.19 -14.27
CA GLN A 87 16.82 0.81 -13.53
C GLN A 87 17.05 0.10 -12.21
N ILE A 88 18.27 -0.35 -11.97
CA ILE A 88 18.72 -0.79 -10.66
C ILE A 88 19.79 0.16 -10.17
N ASP A 89 19.52 0.78 -9.04
CA ASP A 89 20.45 1.61 -8.28
C ASP A 89 20.41 1.20 -6.79
N GLN A 90 21.11 1.93 -5.95
CA GLN A 90 21.22 1.62 -4.53
C GLN A 90 19.86 1.61 -3.81
N LEU A 91 18.93 2.47 -4.22
CA LEU A 91 17.59 2.53 -3.64
C LEU A 91 16.74 1.34 -4.10
N SER A 92 16.63 1.11 -5.42
CA SER A 92 15.84 0.00 -5.95
C SER A 92 16.38 -1.36 -5.50
N MET A 93 17.71 -1.53 -5.34
CA MET A 93 18.32 -2.76 -4.86
C MET A 93 17.89 -3.11 -3.43
N CYS A 94 17.75 -2.11 -2.53
CA CYS A 94 17.21 -2.33 -1.19
C CYS A 94 15.81 -2.96 -1.25
N PHE A 95 14.95 -2.46 -2.14
CA PHE A 95 13.60 -2.99 -2.33
C PHE A 95 13.60 -4.35 -3.02
N VAL A 96 14.40 -4.54 -4.06
CA VAL A 96 14.51 -5.83 -4.78
C VAL A 96 14.85 -6.97 -3.82
N LEU A 97 15.85 -6.78 -2.96
CA LEU A 97 16.25 -7.80 -1.99
C LEU A 97 15.19 -8.04 -0.92
N LEU A 98 14.57 -6.98 -0.41
CA LEU A 98 13.52 -7.10 0.59
C LEU A 98 12.28 -7.81 0.02
N ILE A 99 11.78 -7.35 -1.13
CA ILE A 99 10.56 -7.86 -1.77
C ILE A 99 10.74 -9.32 -2.15
N SER A 100 11.83 -9.66 -2.86
CA SER A 100 12.07 -11.02 -3.31
C SER A 100 12.46 -11.95 -2.16
N GLY A 101 13.27 -11.50 -1.20
CA GLY A 101 13.71 -12.30 -0.06
C GLY A 101 12.57 -12.62 0.91
N VAL A 102 11.92 -11.58 1.46
CA VAL A 102 10.76 -11.77 2.34
C VAL A 102 9.59 -12.41 1.61
N GLY A 103 9.36 -12.02 0.33
CA GLY A 103 8.35 -12.64 -0.52
C GLY A 103 8.59 -14.14 -0.69
N SER A 104 9.81 -14.59 -0.91
CA SER A 104 10.15 -16.02 -0.99
C SER A 104 9.83 -16.78 0.30
N LEU A 105 10.17 -16.19 1.46
CA LEU A 105 9.85 -16.79 2.75
C LEU A 105 8.34 -16.91 2.97
N ILE A 106 7.56 -15.90 2.55
CA ILE A 106 6.10 -15.93 2.60
C ILE A 106 5.53 -17.01 1.66
N HIS A 107 6.10 -17.19 0.46
CA HIS A 107 5.69 -18.27 -0.45
C HIS A 107 5.93 -19.65 0.19
N ILE A 108 7.11 -19.87 0.79
CA ILE A 108 7.41 -21.14 1.49
C ILE A 108 6.44 -21.38 2.65
N TYR A 109 6.20 -20.36 3.48
CA TYR A 109 5.22 -20.44 4.56
C TYR A 109 3.83 -20.81 4.06
N SER A 110 3.43 -20.24 2.92
CA SER A 110 2.12 -20.47 2.32
C SER A 110 1.90 -21.91 1.86
N VAL A 111 2.95 -22.68 1.63
CA VAL A 111 2.85 -24.12 1.30
C VAL A 111 2.14 -24.87 2.43
N GLY A 112 2.50 -24.59 3.69
CA GLY A 112 1.85 -25.18 4.86
C GLY A 112 0.51 -24.55 5.17
N TYR A 113 0.43 -23.19 5.16
CA TYR A 113 -0.78 -22.47 5.55
C TYR A 113 -1.97 -22.76 4.62
N MET A 114 -1.73 -22.92 3.32
CA MET A 114 -2.76 -23.17 2.29
C MET A 114 -2.83 -24.66 1.88
N ALA A 115 -2.26 -25.57 2.68
CA ALA A 115 -2.15 -26.98 2.30
C ALA A 115 -3.50 -27.65 2.01
N GLU A 116 -4.53 -27.31 2.77
CA GLU A 116 -5.88 -27.88 2.69
C GLU A 116 -6.83 -27.06 1.82
N ASP A 117 -6.42 -25.88 1.32
CA ASP A 117 -7.29 -25.01 0.52
C ASP A 117 -7.37 -25.54 -0.93
N PRO A 118 -8.59 -25.81 -1.45
CA PRO A 118 -8.79 -26.32 -2.80
C PRO A 118 -8.32 -25.37 -3.89
N ASP A 119 -8.29 -24.07 -3.62
CA ASP A 119 -7.88 -23.01 -4.55
C ASP A 119 -6.40 -22.61 -4.39
N ARG A 120 -5.58 -23.46 -3.75
CA ARG A 120 -4.15 -23.22 -3.50
C ARG A 120 -3.40 -22.74 -4.75
N ARG A 121 -3.65 -23.33 -5.92
CA ARG A 121 -3.04 -22.92 -7.20
C ARG A 121 -3.32 -21.45 -7.51
N ARG A 122 -4.57 -21.02 -7.42
CA ARG A 122 -4.98 -19.64 -7.66
C ARG A 122 -4.30 -18.68 -6.69
N PHE A 123 -4.17 -19.10 -5.44
CA PHE A 123 -3.45 -18.35 -4.41
C PHE A 123 -2.00 -18.06 -4.80
N PHE A 124 -1.23 -19.09 -5.18
CA PHE A 124 0.17 -18.93 -5.61
C PHE A 124 0.29 -18.14 -6.91
N GLY A 125 -0.69 -18.26 -7.82
CA GLY A 125 -0.76 -17.43 -9.02
C GLY A 125 -0.86 -15.93 -8.69
N TYR A 126 -1.71 -15.58 -7.75
CA TYR A 126 -1.88 -14.20 -7.31
C TYR A 126 -0.68 -13.68 -6.49
N LEU A 127 -0.05 -14.51 -5.66
CA LEU A 127 1.18 -14.15 -4.95
C LEU A 127 2.31 -13.83 -5.92
N ASN A 128 2.51 -14.66 -6.94
CA ASN A 128 3.53 -14.43 -7.97
C ASN A 128 3.24 -13.19 -8.82
N LEU A 129 1.97 -12.94 -9.17
CA LEU A 129 1.56 -11.72 -9.87
C LEU A 129 1.85 -10.48 -9.03
N PHE A 130 1.58 -10.55 -7.74
CA PHE A 130 1.88 -9.47 -6.81
C PHE A 130 3.39 -9.19 -6.73
N LEU A 131 4.19 -10.25 -6.59
CA LEU A 131 5.65 -10.15 -6.53
C LEU A 131 6.23 -9.54 -7.80
N ALA A 132 5.79 -10.00 -8.99
CA ALA A 132 6.19 -9.47 -10.29
C ALA A 132 5.85 -7.97 -10.41
N SER A 133 4.63 -7.60 -10.04
CA SER A 133 4.15 -6.22 -10.11
C SER A 133 4.93 -5.29 -9.19
N MET A 134 5.23 -5.74 -7.96
CA MET A 134 6.01 -4.94 -7.02
C MET A 134 7.48 -4.80 -7.44
N LEU A 135 8.08 -5.85 -7.99
CA LEU A 135 9.42 -5.77 -8.55
C LEU A 135 9.46 -4.81 -9.75
N LEU A 136 8.47 -4.88 -10.66
CA LEU A 136 8.36 -3.93 -11.77
C LEU A 136 8.29 -2.48 -11.28
N LEU A 137 7.48 -2.22 -10.25
CA LEU A 137 7.32 -0.89 -9.65
C LEU A 137 8.68 -0.30 -9.23
N VAL A 138 9.50 -1.09 -8.52
CA VAL A 138 10.75 -0.59 -7.91
C VAL A 138 11.94 -0.56 -8.88
N VAL A 139 11.88 -1.32 -9.99
CA VAL A 139 12.94 -1.31 -11.01
C VAL A 139 12.58 -0.48 -12.24
N ALA A 140 11.44 0.17 -12.28
CA ALA A 140 11.07 1.09 -13.36
C ALA A 140 12.07 2.26 -13.45
N ASP A 141 12.39 2.72 -14.67
CA ASP A 141 13.23 3.89 -14.91
C ASP A 141 12.42 5.16 -15.23
N ASN A 142 11.09 5.03 -15.26
CA ASN A 142 10.17 6.10 -15.56
C ASN A 142 8.85 5.97 -14.79
N TYR A 143 8.10 7.07 -14.69
CA TYR A 143 6.85 7.11 -13.93
C TYR A 143 5.72 6.28 -14.56
N VAL A 144 5.71 6.07 -15.89
CA VAL A 144 4.67 5.25 -16.54
C VAL A 144 4.85 3.78 -16.18
N LEU A 145 6.06 3.27 -16.27
CA LEU A 145 6.33 1.88 -15.92
C LEU A 145 6.19 1.63 -14.42
N LEU A 146 6.58 2.61 -13.58
CA LEU A 146 6.26 2.60 -12.15
C LEU A 146 4.74 2.49 -11.95
N TYR A 147 3.93 3.26 -12.69
CA TYR A 147 2.47 3.24 -12.59
C TYR A 147 1.89 1.89 -13.03
N VAL A 148 2.45 1.23 -14.03
CA VAL A 148 2.04 -0.14 -14.40
C VAL A 148 2.25 -1.12 -13.24
N GLY A 149 3.42 -1.08 -12.61
CA GLY A 149 3.67 -1.86 -11.39
C GLY A 149 2.72 -1.49 -10.24
N TRP A 150 2.44 -0.20 -10.08
CA TRP A 150 1.54 0.37 -9.08
C TRP A 150 0.11 -0.14 -9.22
N GLU A 151 -0.41 -0.17 -10.44
CA GLU A 151 -1.72 -0.72 -10.77
C GLU A 151 -1.73 -2.25 -10.63
N GLY A 152 -0.64 -2.90 -11.03
CA GLY A 152 -0.48 -4.34 -10.90
C GLY A 152 -0.54 -4.83 -9.46
N VAL A 153 0.12 -4.14 -8.51
CA VAL A 153 0.01 -4.48 -7.07
C VAL A 153 -1.39 -4.18 -6.53
N GLY A 154 -2.06 -3.14 -7.05
CA GLY A 154 -3.46 -2.84 -6.73
C GLY A 154 -4.40 -3.97 -7.14
N LEU A 155 -4.28 -4.45 -8.36
CA LEU A 155 -5.06 -5.59 -8.87
C LEU A 155 -4.77 -6.87 -8.09
N ALA A 156 -3.49 -7.21 -7.90
CA ALA A 156 -3.10 -8.42 -7.19
C ALA A 156 -3.57 -8.39 -5.73
N SER A 157 -3.51 -7.24 -5.05
CA SER A 157 -4.03 -7.08 -3.69
C SER A 157 -5.55 -7.28 -3.63
N TYR A 158 -6.30 -6.73 -4.59
CA TYR A 158 -7.74 -6.95 -4.71
C TYR A 158 -8.09 -8.45 -4.80
N LEU A 159 -7.37 -9.18 -5.68
CA LEU A 159 -7.56 -10.62 -5.88
C LEU A 159 -7.19 -11.44 -4.63
N LEU A 160 -6.17 -11.00 -3.90
CA LEU A 160 -5.68 -11.67 -2.69
C LEU A 160 -6.52 -11.37 -1.45
N ILE A 161 -6.98 -10.14 -1.26
CA ILE A 161 -7.90 -9.78 -0.17
C ILE A 161 -9.24 -10.48 -0.35
N GLY A 162 -9.74 -10.49 -1.59
CA GLY A 162 -10.98 -11.17 -1.98
C GLY A 162 -10.79 -12.66 -2.31
N PHE A 163 -9.69 -13.29 -1.89
CA PHE A 163 -9.37 -14.68 -2.25
C PHE A 163 -10.51 -15.64 -1.91
N TRP A 164 -11.06 -15.55 -0.72
CA TRP A 164 -12.25 -16.27 -0.30
C TRP A 164 -13.53 -15.51 -0.72
N TYR A 165 -13.73 -15.36 -2.03
CA TYR A 165 -14.80 -14.55 -2.64
C TYR A 165 -16.22 -15.00 -2.26
N HIS A 166 -16.40 -16.22 -1.77
CA HIS A 166 -17.65 -16.74 -1.23
C HIS A 166 -18.01 -16.12 0.15
N LYS A 167 -17.06 -15.45 0.83
CA LYS A 167 -17.31 -14.70 2.07
C LYS A 167 -17.68 -13.24 1.71
N PRO A 168 -18.91 -12.77 2.03
CA PRO A 168 -19.32 -11.39 1.74
C PRO A 168 -18.40 -10.34 2.35
N SER A 169 -17.84 -10.60 3.55
CA SER A 169 -16.88 -9.70 4.20
C SER A 169 -15.60 -9.53 3.37
N ALA A 170 -15.05 -10.62 2.81
CA ALA A 170 -13.85 -10.58 2.00
C ALA A 170 -14.07 -9.82 0.68
N THR A 171 -15.22 -10.04 0.01
CA THR A 171 -15.54 -9.30 -1.23
C THR A 171 -15.78 -7.81 -0.98
N THR A 172 -16.41 -7.45 0.13
CA THR A 172 -16.60 -6.04 0.52
C THR A 172 -15.26 -5.38 0.84
N ALA A 173 -14.40 -6.06 1.60
CA ALA A 173 -13.05 -5.58 1.93
C ALA A 173 -12.19 -5.38 0.68
N ALA A 174 -12.23 -6.32 -0.27
CA ALA A 174 -11.50 -6.23 -1.53
C ALA A 174 -11.96 -5.03 -2.37
N LYS A 175 -13.29 -4.83 -2.52
CA LYS A 175 -13.86 -3.68 -3.23
C LYS A 175 -13.45 -2.36 -2.57
N LYS A 176 -13.54 -2.26 -1.24
CA LYS A 176 -13.12 -1.08 -0.49
C LYS A 176 -11.63 -0.78 -0.72
N ALA A 177 -10.77 -1.78 -0.58
CA ALA A 177 -9.34 -1.65 -0.83
C ALA A 177 -9.06 -1.17 -2.25
N PHE A 178 -9.71 -1.77 -3.26
CA PHE A 178 -9.53 -1.40 -4.65
C PHE A 178 -9.96 0.05 -4.92
N VAL A 179 -11.18 0.43 -4.53
CA VAL A 179 -11.73 1.78 -4.80
C VAL A 179 -10.92 2.87 -4.08
N MET A 180 -10.57 2.67 -2.80
CA MET A 180 -9.78 3.66 -2.06
C MET A 180 -8.39 3.84 -2.67
N ASN A 181 -7.74 2.75 -3.09
CA ASN A 181 -6.47 2.85 -3.79
C ASN A 181 -6.62 3.57 -5.12
N ARG A 182 -7.71 3.32 -5.87
CA ARG A 182 -7.97 3.97 -7.16
C ARG A 182 -8.10 5.50 -7.06
N VAL A 183 -8.61 6.02 -5.95
CA VAL A 183 -8.62 7.48 -5.70
C VAL A 183 -7.19 8.05 -5.69
N GLY A 184 -6.27 7.38 -5.00
CA GLY A 184 -4.86 7.80 -5.01
C GLY A 184 -4.18 7.58 -6.36
N ASP A 185 -4.50 6.47 -7.04
CA ASP A 185 -3.96 6.13 -8.36
C ASP A 185 -4.37 7.22 -9.40
N ALA A 186 -5.61 7.72 -9.33
CA ALA A 186 -6.05 8.86 -10.16
C ALA A 186 -5.23 10.13 -9.86
N GLY A 187 -4.96 10.42 -8.57
CA GLY A 187 -4.09 11.53 -8.20
C GLY A 187 -2.68 11.40 -8.77
N LEU A 188 -2.09 10.20 -8.68
CA LEU A 188 -0.77 9.93 -9.26
C LEU A 188 -0.78 10.08 -10.79
N ALA A 189 -1.83 9.60 -11.48
CA ALA A 189 -1.99 9.75 -12.92
C ALA A 189 -2.03 11.23 -13.33
N VAL A 190 -2.83 12.05 -12.64
CA VAL A 190 -2.87 13.51 -12.89
C VAL A 190 -1.51 14.15 -12.60
N GLY A 191 -0.81 13.70 -11.55
CA GLY A 191 0.57 14.11 -11.26
C GLY A 191 1.53 13.79 -12.41
N MET A 192 1.41 12.60 -13.02
CA MET A 192 2.21 12.22 -14.19
C MET A 192 1.86 13.09 -15.42
N PHE A 193 0.58 13.40 -15.66
CA PHE A 193 0.19 14.30 -16.77
C PHE A 193 0.78 15.69 -16.58
N LEU A 194 0.73 16.22 -15.36
CA LEU A 194 1.35 17.51 -15.03
C LEU A 194 2.88 17.46 -15.19
N THR A 195 3.51 16.34 -14.79
CA THR A 195 4.95 16.12 -14.96
C THR A 195 5.31 16.13 -16.46
N PHE A 196 4.58 15.39 -17.29
CA PHE A 196 4.82 15.38 -18.73
C PHE A 196 4.63 16.75 -19.37
N SER A 197 3.55 17.45 -19.03
CA SER A 197 3.30 18.80 -19.58
C SER A 197 4.37 19.82 -19.16
N THR A 198 5.04 19.59 -18.03
CA THR A 198 6.08 20.49 -17.52
C THR A 198 7.46 20.19 -18.10
N PHE A 199 7.82 18.91 -18.20
CA PHE A 199 9.18 18.47 -18.53
C PHE A 199 9.30 17.85 -19.93
N GLY A 200 8.19 17.57 -20.62
CA GLY A 200 8.18 16.88 -21.92
C GLY A 200 8.60 15.41 -21.85
N THR A 201 8.83 14.86 -20.67
CA THR A 201 9.27 13.48 -20.46
C THR A 201 8.73 12.94 -19.13
N LEU A 202 8.70 11.59 -19.00
CA LEU A 202 8.36 10.89 -17.75
C LEU A 202 9.51 10.01 -17.25
N SER A 203 10.67 10.00 -17.94
CA SER A 203 11.87 9.31 -17.46
C SER A 203 12.43 10.01 -16.21
N TYR A 204 12.90 9.26 -15.22
CA TYR A 204 13.47 9.87 -14.02
C TYR A 204 14.63 10.81 -14.32
N ALA A 205 15.54 10.38 -15.19
CA ALA A 205 16.70 11.19 -15.58
C ALA A 205 16.28 12.53 -16.21
N GLY A 206 15.32 12.51 -17.15
CA GLY A 206 14.84 13.71 -17.82
C GLY A 206 14.06 14.65 -16.89
N VAL A 207 13.19 14.09 -16.06
CA VAL A 207 12.42 14.88 -15.09
C VAL A 207 13.36 15.54 -14.08
N PHE A 208 14.29 14.79 -13.48
CA PHE A 208 15.18 15.33 -12.44
C PHE A 208 16.16 16.36 -13.00
N ALA A 209 16.59 16.23 -14.25
CA ALA A 209 17.38 17.25 -14.93
C ALA A 209 16.59 18.57 -15.12
N GLY A 210 15.28 18.48 -15.34
CA GLY A 210 14.40 19.66 -15.54
C GLY A 210 13.94 20.32 -14.23
N VAL A 211 13.95 19.62 -13.11
CA VAL A 211 13.42 20.11 -11.82
C VAL A 211 14.00 21.48 -11.39
N PRO A 212 15.30 21.77 -11.51
CA PRO A 212 15.84 23.08 -11.11
C PRO A 212 15.27 24.28 -11.89
N ALA A 213 14.79 24.06 -13.11
CA ALA A 213 14.22 25.11 -13.96
C ALA A 213 12.70 25.31 -13.75
N ALA A 214 12.04 24.36 -13.08
CA ALA A 214 10.59 24.40 -12.89
C ALA A 214 10.17 25.34 -11.75
N SER A 215 8.97 25.93 -11.85
CA SER A 215 8.44 26.78 -10.79
C SER A 215 8.09 25.98 -9.54
N ARG A 216 8.31 26.55 -8.36
CA ARG A 216 7.95 25.92 -7.07
C ARG A 216 6.48 25.55 -6.96
N ALA A 217 5.58 26.34 -7.57
CA ALA A 217 4.14 26.07 -7.56
C ALA A 217 3.82 24.76 -8.29
N VAL A 218 4.41 24.55 -9.48
CA VAL A 218 4.24 23.33 -10.26
C VAL A 218 4.84 22.13 -9.54
N LEU A 219 6.07 22.26 -9.01
CA LEU A 219 6.70 21.19 -8.23
C LEU A 219 5.86 20.83 -6.99
N THR A 220 5.28 21.82 -6.32
CA THR A 220 4.37 21.58 -5.19
C THR A 220 3.11 20.83 -5.63
N ALA A 221 2.49 21.22 -6.75
CA ALA A 221 1.30 20.53 -7.26
C ALA A 221 1.61 19.08 -7.63
N ILE A 222 2.71 18.82 -8.35
CA ILE A 222 3.15 17.45 -8.68
C ILE A 222 3.41 16.66 -7.41
N GLY A 223 4.15 17.23 -6.44
CA GLY A 223 4.46 16.57 -5.18
C GLY A 223 3.22 16.22 -4.34
N LEU A 224 2.21 17.09 -4.28
CA LEU A 224 0.94 16.82 -3.58
C LEU A 224 0.11 15.74 -4.28
N LEU A 225 0.09 15.71 -5.61
CA LEU A 225 -0.58 14.67 -6.38
C LEU A 225 0.11 13.30 -6.22
N MET A 226 1.45 13.27 -6.21
CA MET A 226 2.21 12.07 -5.87
C MET A 226 1.96 11.62 -4.42
N LEU A 227 1.87 12.56 -3.47
CA LEU A 227 1.52 12.27 -2.08
C LEU A 227 0.14 11.63 -1.96
N LEU A 228 -0.86 12.07 -2.73
CA LEU A 228 -2.19 11.46 -2.74
C LEU A 228 -2.11 9.99 -3.17
N GLY A 229 -1.32 9.68 -4.22
CA GLY A 229 -1.02 8.30 -4.59
C GLY A 229 -0.34 7.51 -3.48
N ALA A 230 0.67 8.12 -2.84
CA ALA A 230 1.38 7.51 -1.72
C ALA A 230 0.45 7.24 -0.52
N CYS A 231 -0.47 8.17 -0.19
CA CYS A 231 -1.44 7.99 0.89
C CYS A 231 -2.32 6.76 0.67
N ALA A 232 -2.74 6.50 -0.55
CA ALA A 232 -3.57 5.35 -0.87
C ALA A 232 -2.81 4.02 -0.65
N LYS A 233 -1.69 3.80 -1.34
CA LYS A 233 -0.94 2.54 -1.24
C LYS A 233 -0.32 2.32 0.14
N SER A 234 0.14 3.38 0.77
CA SER A 234 0.79 3.32 2.09
C SER A 234 -0.18 3.50 3.27
N ALA A 235 -1.48 3.47 3.00
CA ALA A 235 -2.54 3.58 4.00
C ALA A 235 -2.32 4.76 4.97
N GLN A 236 -2.03 5.93 4.39
CA GLN A 236 -1.90 7.18 5.15
C GLN A 236 -3.24 7.93 5.18
N VAL A 237 -3.44 8.73 6.22
CA VAL A 237 -4.62 9.60 6.32
C VAL A 237 -4.66 10.54 5.10
N PRO A 238 -5.82 10.70 4.43
CA PRO A 238 -7.17 10.19 4.78
C PRO A 238 -7.56 8.84 4.15
N LEU A 239 -6.65 8.16 3.45
CA LEU A 239 -6.94 6.94 2.67
C LEU A 239 -6.49 5.65 3.38
N GLN A 240 -6.48 5.60 4.71
CA GLN A 240 -5.99 4.49 5.52
C GLN A 240 -7.00 3.35 5.75
N ALA A 241 -8.30 3.62 5.58
CA ALA A 241 -9.37 2.77 6.12
C ALA A 241 -9.46 1.37 5.49
N TRP A 242 -8.92 1.17 4.28
CA TRP A 242 -8.93 -0.14 3.62
C TRP A 242 -8.01 -1.17 4.29
N LEU A 243 -6.96 -0.69 5.00
CA LEU A 243 -5.90 -1.58 5.50
C LEU A 243 -6.39 -2.50 6.62
N GLY A 244 -7.27 -2.00 7.50
CA GLY A 244 -7.89 -2.79 8.56
C GLY A 244 -8.79 -3.91 8.02
N ASP A 245 -9.53 -3.63 6.95
CA ASP A 245 -10.45 -4.59 6.33
C ASP A 245 -9.71 -5.59 5.43
N ALA A 246 -8.53 -5.25 4.91
CA ALA A 246 -7.66 -6.17 4.17
C ALA A 246 -7.29 -7.44 4.97
N MET A 247 -7.54 -7.45 6.29
CA MET A 247 -7.36 -8.62 7.16
C MET A 247 -8.34 -9.77 6.88
N GLU A 248 -9.36 -9.57 6.06
CA GLU A 248 -10.26 -10.64 5.60
C GLU A 248 -9.58 -11.66 4.68
N GLY A 249 -8.48 -11.29 4.03
CA GLY A 249 -7.65 -12.20 3.23
C GLY A 249 -6.83 -13.18 4.08
N PRO A 250 -6.26 -14.23 3.46
CA PRO A 250 -5.37 -15.19 4.14
C PRO A 250 -4.17 -14.49 4.79
N THR A 251 -3.70 -15.00 5.94
CA THR A 251 -2.62 -14.34 6.71
C THR A 251 -1.30 -14.15 5.94
N PRO A 252 -0.84 -15.07 5.06
CA PRO A 252 0.33 -14.81 4.23
C PRO A 252 0.18 -13.59 3.32
N VAL A 253 -1.05 -13.30 2.85
CA VAL A 253 -1.35 -12.07 2.09
C VAL A 253 -1.14 -10.84 2.96
N SER A 254 -1.64 -10.88 4.20
CA SER A 254 -1.42 -9.81 5.17
C SER A 254 0.08 -9.58 5.42
N ALA A 255 0.87 -10.65 5.58
CA ALA A 255 2.32 -10.55 5.71
C ALA A 255 2.95 -9.88 4.48
N LEU A 256 2.56 -10.28 3.27
CA LEU A 256 3.13 -9.74 2.03
C LEU A 256 2.79 -8.26 1.85
N ILE A 257 1.51 -7.89 1.93
CA ILE A 257 1.03 -6.51 1.75
C ILE A 257 1.66 -5.55 2.77
N HIS A 258 1.73 -5.97 4.05
CA HIS A 258 2.01 -5.07 5.16
C HIS A 258 3.48 -5.00 5.56
N ALA A 259 4.32 -5.99 5.18
CA ALA A 259 5.70 -6.02 5.62
C ALA A 259 6.67 -5.38 4.62
N ALA A 260 6.68 -5.85 3.37
CA ALA A 260 7.79 -5.58 2.45
C ALA A 260 7.35 -5.02 1.09
N THR A 261 6.03 -4.86 0.83
CA THR A 261 5.57 -4.62 -0.53
C THR A 261 4.62 -3.42 -0.63
N MET A 262 3.31 -3.62 -0.84
CA MET A 262 2.37 -2.58 -1.26
C MET A 262 2.41 -1.31 -0.39
N VAL A 263 2.40 -1.46 0.94
CA VAL A 263 2.40 -0.30 1.86
C VAL A 263 3.71 0.48 1.85
N THR A 264 4.79 -0.08 1.31
CA THR A 264 6.09 0.58 1.18
C THR A 264 6.21 1.36 -0.13
N ALA A 265 5.30 1.14 -1.10
CA ALA A 265 5.35 1.77 -2.42
C ALA A 265 5.27 3.30 -2.36
N GLY A 266 4.45 3.87 -1.45
CA GLY A 266 4.38 5.32 -1.30
C GLY A 266 5.66 5.93 -0.71
N VAL A 267 6.31 5.23 0.22
CA VAL A 267 7.62 5.65 0.75
C VAL A 267 8.67 5.62 -0.37
N TYR A 268 8.68 4.55 -1.18
CA TYR A 268 9.53 4.48 -2.37
C TYR A 268 9.30 5.65 -3.31
N LEU A 269 8.04 5.94 -3.67
CA LEU A 269 7.68 7.02 -4.58
C LEU A 269 8.20 8.38 -4.08
N ILE A 270 8.02 8.69 -2.78
CA ILE A 270 8.48 9.95 -2.18
C ILE A 270 10.01 10.03 -2.22
N VAL A 271 10.71 8.99 -1.77
CA VAL A 271 12.18 8.97 -1.74
C VAL A 271 12.77 8.96 -3.15
N ARG A 272 12.18 8.21 -4.09
CA ARG A 272 12.58 8.20 -5.52
C ARG A 272 12.43 9.58 -6.15
N SER A 273 11.36 10.28 -5.82
CA SER A 273 11.09 11.64 -6.29
C SER A 273 11.74 12.73 -5.41
N GLY A 274 12.72 12.36 -4.60
CA GLY A 274 13.45 13.25 -3.70
C GLY A 274 13.95 14.54 -4.36
N PRO A 275 14.57 14.51 -5.56
CA PRO A 275 14.98 15.72 -6.25
C PRO A 275 13.86 16.74 -6.47
N LEU A 276 12.64 16.28 -6.73
CA LEU A 276 11.45 17.14 -6.86
C LEU A 276 11.01 17.67 -5.48
N TYR A 277 10.88 16.80 -4.48
CA TYR A 277 10.43 17.19 -3.14
C TYR A 277 11.38 18.17 -2.48
N ASN A 278 12.70 18.04 -2.69
CA ASN A 278 13.71 18.93 -2.12
C ASN A 278 13.54 20.40 -2.56
N LEU A 279 12.94 20.65 -3.73
CA LEU A 279 12.63 21.98 -4.24
C LEU A 279 11.15 22.39 -4.05
N ALA A 280 10.32 21.54 -3.41
CA ALA A 280 8.92 21.77 -3.12
C ALA A 280 8.63 21.72 -1.60
N PRO A 281 9.08 22.70 -0.80
CA PRO A 281 9.01 22.66 0.67
C PRO A 281 7.57 22.54 1.21
N THR A 282 6.58 23.07 0.51
CA THR A 282 5.17 22.93 0.88
C THR A 282 4.68 21.48 0.72
N ALA A 283 5.06 20.80 -0.36
CA ALA A 283 4.75 19.39 -0.54
C ALA A 283 5.49 18.52 0.49
N GLN A 284 6.75 18.81 0.77
CA GLN A 284 7.52 18.16 1.84
C GLN A 284 6.85 18.31 3.21
N LEU A 285 6.38 19.52 3.54
CA LEU A 285 5.66 19.76 4.79
C LEU A 285 4.36 18.93 4.85
N ALA A 286 3.62 18.82 3.76
CA ALA A 286 2.43 17.97 3.68
C ALA A 286 2.78 16.49 3.95
N VAL A 287 3.87 15.97 3.37
CA VAL A 287 4.36 14.60 3.64
C VAL A 287 4.63 14.39 5.13
N VAL A 288 5.35 15.32 5.76
CA VAL A 288 5.68 15.25 7.20
C VAL A 288 4.42 15.24 8.07
N ILE A 289 3.45 16.13 7.78
CA ILE A 289 2.20 16.24 8.54
C ILE A 289 1.39 14.94 8.40
N VAL A 290 1.21 14.46 7.17
CA VAL A 290 0.49 13.20 6.91
C VAL A 290 1.15 12.04 7.65
N GLY A 291 2.48 11.92 7.59
CA GLY A 291 3.22 10.89 8.31
C GLY A 291 3.01 10.96 9.82
N ALA A 292 3.16 12.14 10.43
CA ALA A 292 3.01 12.34 11.87
C ALA A 292 1.58 12.06 12.36
N VAL A 293 0.57 12.54 11.63
CA VAL A 293 -0.84 12.28 11.96
C VAL A 293 -1.17 10.79 11.85
N THR A 294 -0.73 10.15 10.77
CA THR A 294 -0.99 8.72 10.53
C THR A 294 -0.30 7.83 11.55
N LEU A 295 0.91 8.18 11.95
CA LEU A 295 1.67 7.49 12.99
C LEU A 295 0.84 7.40 14.29
N LEU A 296 0.31 8.52 14.77
CA LEU A 296 -0.49 8.57 15.98
C LEU A 296 -1.87 7.91 15.78
N PHE A 297 -2.50 8.13 14.64
CA PHE A 297 -3.78 7.53 14.28
C PHE A 297 -3.72 5.99 14.37
N GLY A 298 -2.75 5.37 13.71
CA GLY A 298 -2.55 3.92 13.74
C GLY A 298 -2.22 3.39 15.14
N ALA A 299 -1.37 4.11 15.88
CA ALA A 299 -0.99 3.72 17.24
C ALA A 299 -2.20 3.71 18.20
N ILE A 300 -3.05 4.73 18.15
CA ILE A 300 -4.26 4.83 19.00
C ILE A 300 -5.24 3.69 18.68
N ILE A 301 -5.49 3.41 17.40
CA ILE A 301 -6.38 2.32 16.98
C ILE A 301 -5.84 0.97 17.47
N GLY A 302 -4.52 0.72 17.33
CA GLY A 302 -3.88 -0.51 17.76
C GLY A 302 -4.12 -0.85 19.24
N CYS A 303 -4.28 0.15 20.10
CA CYS A 303 -4.58 -0.05 21.53
C CYS A 303 -5.95 -0.70 21.79
N ALA A 304 -6.92 -0.57 20.87
CA ALA A 304 -8.31 -0.94 21.11
C ALA A 304 -8.78 -2.18 20.33
N LYS A 305 -8.00 -2.66 19.35
CA LYS A 305 -8.37 -3.85 18.56
C LYS A 305 -8.12 -5.14 19.36
N ASP A 306 -9.13 -6.00 19.40
CA ASP A 306 -9.04 -7.33 20.05
C ASP A 306 -8.68 -8.44 19.06
N ASP A 307 -8.91 -8.24 17.76
CA ASP A 307 -8.44 -9.10 16.67
C ASP A 307 -6.93 -8.91 16.45
N ILE A 308 -6.17 -10.03 16.49
CA ILE A 308 -4.70 -10.01 16.38
C ILE A 308 -4.23 -9.44 15.04
N LYS A 309 -4.88 -9.80 13.92
CA LYS A 309 -4.53 -9.29 12.59
C LYS A 309 -4.85 -7.79 12.47
N ARG A 310 -6.01 -7.36 12.96
CA ARG A 310 -6.41 -5.94 12.94
C ARG A 310 -5.51 -5.08 13.82
N ALA A 311 -5.06 -5.59 14.98
CA ALA A 311 -4.07 -4.91 15.82
C ALA A 311 -2.72 -4.75 15.08
N LEU A 312 -2.26 -5.77 14.36
CA LEU A 312 -1.05 -5.71 13.53
C LEU A 312 -1.23 -4.80 12.30
N ALA A 313 -2.42 -4.72 11.72
CA ALA A 313 -2.73 -3.78 10.63
C ALA A 313 -2.65 -2.33 11.11
N ALA A 314 -3.27 -2.00 12.25
CA ALA A 314 -3.17 -0.68 12.87
C ALA A 314 -1.70 -0.31 13.20
N SER A 315 -0.94 -1.29 13.67
CA SER A 315 0.50 -1.17 13.85
C SER A 315 1.23 -0.87 12.53
N THR A 316 0.80 -1.43 11.40
CA THR A 316 1.38 -1.11 10.09
C THR A 316 1.11 0.35 9.71
N ILE A 317 -0.13 0.83 9.86
CA ILE A 317 -0.48 2.25 9.62
C ILE A 317 0.48 3.15 10.41
N SER A 318 0.70 2.86 11.69
CA SER A 318 1.61 3.62 12.56
C SER A 318 3.06 3.58 12.08
N GLN A 319 3.61 2.39 11.76
CA GLN A 319 5.02 2.25 11.36
C GLN A 319 5.31 2.88 9.98
N ILE A 320 4.38 2.74 9.03
CA ILE A 320 4.51 3.44 7.74
C ILE A 320 4.39 4.96 7.95
N GLY A 321 3.58 5.42 8.91
CA GLY A 321 3.57 6.83 9.33
C GLY A 321 4.95 7.35 9.75
N TYR A 322 5.75 6.56 10.51
CA TYR A 322 7.14 6.88 10.81
C TYR A 322 8.00 7.03 9.55
N MET A 323 7.85 6.11 8.59
CA MET A 323 8.63 6.15 7.34
C MET A 323 8.27 7.35 6.48
N VAL A 324 6.97 7.66 6.38
CA VAL A 324 6.48 8.83 5.63
C VAL A 324 6.93 10.13 6.30
N LEU A 325 6.85 10.23 7.65
CA LEU A 325 7.39 11.34 8.40
C LEU A 325 8.88 11.55 8.08
N ALA A 326 9.67 10.47 8.17
CA ALA A 326 11.10 10.53 7.87
C ALA A 326 11.37 10.92 6.42
N ALA A 327 10.64 10.35 5.45
CA ALA A 327 10.76 10.71 4.04
C ALA A 327 10.42 12.20 3.80
N GLY A 328 9.44 12.75 4.52
CA GLY A 328 9.10 14.17 4.47
C GLY A 328 10.15 15.12 5.05
N LEU A 329 11.09 14.62 5.84
CA LEU A 329 12.25 15.41 6.31
C LEU A 329 13.29 15.65 5.20
N GLY A 330 13.11 15.09 4.02
CA GLY A 330 14.02 15.24 2.90
C GLY A 330 15.34 14.49 3.10
N PRO A 331 16.48 15.01 2.60
CA PRO A 331 17.77 14.32 2.69
C PRO A 331 18.17 13.92 4.11
N ALA A 332 17.73 14.67 5.14
CA ALA A 332 17.95 14.33 6.54
C ALA A 332 17.26 13.04 6.99
N GLY A 333 16.16 12.68 6.34
CA GLY A 333 15.31 11.56 6.76
C GLY A 333 15.25 10.39 5.78
N TYR A 334 15.59 10.58 4.49
CA TYR A 334 15.43 9.54 3.45
C TYR A 334 16.10 8.20 3.80
N ALA A 335 17.36 8.24 4.22
CA ALA A 335 18.10 7.03 4.57
C ALA A 335 17.47 6.31 5.78
N PHE A 336 16.95 7.05 6.76
CA PHE A 336 16.30 6.50 7.94
C PHE A 336 14.91 5.93 7.64
N ALA A 337 14.16 6.55 6.70
CA ALA A 337 12.91 6.00 6.18
C ALA A 337 13.15 4.62 5.55
N ILE A 338 14.17 4.50 4.70
CA ILE A 338 14.54 3.24 4.06
C ILE A 338 15.09 2.23 5.07
N MET A 339 15.89 2.67 6.04
CA MET A 339 16.38 1.80 7.11
C MET A 339 15.24 1.18 7.91
N HIS A 340 14.26 2.01 8.30
CA HIS A 340 13.09 1.51 9.03
C HIS A 340 12.23 0.59 8.16
N LEU A 341 12.12 0.87 6.87
CA LEU A 341 11.42 0.03 5.90
C LEU A 341 12.07 -1.36 5.79
N LEU A 342 13.39 -1.44 5.69
CA LEU A 342 14.12 -2.70 5.59
C LEU A 342 13.97 -3.54 6.87
N THR A 343 14.17 -2.93 8.04
CA THR A 343 14.00 -3.62 9.33
C THR A 343 12.55 -4.03 9.57
N HIS A 344 11.60 -3.16 9.21
CA HIS A 344 10.16 -3.41 9.29
C HIS A 344 9.75 -4.64 8.48
N GLY A 345 10.32 -4.82 7.29
CA GLY A 345 10.05 -5.98 6.45
C GLY A 345 10.27 -7.30 7.18
N PHE A 346 11.33 -7.41 7.98
CA PHE A 346 11.61 -8.62 8.75
C PHE A 346 10.67 -8.79 9.94
N PHE A 347 10.62 -7.83 10.86
CA PHE A 347 9.83 -8.04 12.07
C PHE A 347 8.32 -8.02 11.80
N LYS A 348 7.86 -7.29 10.79
CA LYS A 348 6.43 -7.24 10.47
C LYS A 348 5.95 -8.53 9.80
N ALA A 349 6.73 -9.07 8.85
CA ALA A 349 6.45 -10.38 8.29
C ALA A 349 6.45 -11.46 9.38
N GLY A 350 7.44 -11.43 10.29
CA GLY A 350 7.51 -12.34 11.43
C GLY A 350 6.28 -12.27 12.34
N LEU A 351 5.79 -11.05 12.65
CA LEU A 351 4.58 -10.86 13.45
C LEU A 351 3.32 -11.40 12.74
N PHE A 352 3.15 -11.12 11.44
CA PHE A 352 1.99 -11.63 10.71
C PHE A 352 2.04 -13.14 10.52
N LEU A 353 3.18 -13.71 10.11
CA LEU A 353 3.29 -15.17 9.99
C LEU A 353 3.11 -15.87 11.34
N GLY A 354 3.66 -15.28 12.42
CA GLY A 354 3.43 -15.78 13.77
C GLY A 354 1.96 -15.69 14.20
N SER A 355 1.26 -14.61 13.85
CA SER A 355 -0.19 -14.53 14.10
C SER A 355 -0.97 -15.57 13.27
N GLY A 356 -0.54 -15.84 12.04
CA GLY A 356 -1.12 -16.91 11.22
C GLY A 356 -0.93 -18.29 11.82
N ALA A 357 0.25 -18.57 12.39
CA ALA A 357 0.49 -19.82 13.11
C ALA A 357 -0.40 -19.96 14.36
N VAL A 358 -0.61 -18.87 15.11
CA VAL A 358 -1.55 -18.83 16.25
C VAL A 358 -2.98 -19.09 15.81
N ILE A 359 -3.46 -18.40 14.78
CA ILE A 359 -4.83 -18.53 14.24
C ILE A 359 -5.06 -19.96 13.74
N HIS A 360 -4.11 -20.53 13.01
CA HIS A 360 -4.18 -21.90 12.51
C HIS A 360 -4.26 -22.91 13.67
N ALA A 361 -3.41 -22.75 14.71
CA ALA A 361 -3.44 -23.61 15.90
C ALA A 361 -4.73 -23.46 16.74
N MET A 362 -5.42 -22.32 16.63
CA MET A 362 -6.65 -22.00 17.36
C MET A 362 -7.92 -22.17 16.52
N HIS A 363 -7.87 -22.95 15.43
CA HIS A 363 -9.03 -23.23 14.54
C HIS A 363 -9.71 -21.96 14.03
N GLU A 364 -8.93 -21.07 13.42
CA GLU A 364 -9.37 -19.80 12.80
C GLU A 364 -9.91 -18.74 13.79
N GLU A 365 -9.75 -18.93 15.11
CA GLU A 365 -10.06 -17.88 16.08
C GLU A 365 -9.05 -16.73 15.96
N GLN A 366 -9.53 -15.49 15.85
CA GLN A 366 -8.71 -14.28 15.71
C GLN A 366 -8.78 -13.36 16.95
N ASP A 367 -9.78 -13.54 17.84
CA ASP A 367 -9.94 -12.70 19.03
C ASP A 367 -8.94 -13.12 20.13
N MET A 368 -7.99 -12.21 20.42
CA MET A 368 -6.98 -12.40 21.46
C MET A 368 -7.59 -12.61 22.85
N ARG A 369 -8.84 -12.19 23.10
CA ARG A 369 -9.54 -12.44 24.37
C ARG A 369 -9.82 -13.91 24.59
N ARG A 370 -9.82 -14.71 23.51
CA ARG A 370 -10.02 -16.17 23.54
C ARG A 370 -8.72 -16.96 23.50
N TYR A 371 -7.56 -16.27 23.58
CA TYR A 371 -6.24 -16.90 23.66
C TYR A 371 -5.77 -17.07 25.11
N GLY A 372 -4.50 -16.88 25.36
CA GLY A 372 -3.83 -16.96 26.66
C GLY A 372 -3.09 -18.27 26.89
N GLY A 373 -1.93 -18.19 27.51
CA GLY A 373 -1.11 -19.35 27.87
C GLY A 373 -0.55 -20.15 26.69
N LEU A 374 -0.51 -19.59 25.47
CA LEU A 374 -0.09 -20.32 24.26
C LEU A 374 1.42 -20.57 24.18
N ARG A 375 2.25 -19.92 25.01
CA ARG A 375 3.71 -20.06 24.97
C ARG A 375 4.24 -21.51 25.11
N ALA A 376 3.53 -22.32 25.87
CA ALA A 376 3.92 -23.71 26.08
C ALA A 376 3.47 -24.65 24.96
N ALA A 377 2.36 -24.31 24.29
CA ALA A 377 1.83 -25.07 23.16
C ALA A 377 2.52 -24.71 21.83
N LEU A 378 2.97 -23.46 21.70
CA LEU A 378 3.56 -22.90 20.49
C LEU A 378 4.95 -22.28 20.78
N PRO A 379 5.95 -23.07 21.20
CA PRO A 379 7.23 -22.53 21.67
C PRO A 379 8.04 -21.82 20.59
N VAL A 380 8.07 -22.32 19.34
CA VAL A 380 8.79 -21.71 18.23
C VAL A 380 8.08 -20.42 17.78
N THR A 381 6.75 -20.49 17.64
CA THR A 381 5.92 -19.32 17.32
C THR A 381 6.06 -18.24 18.38
N PHE A 382 6.05 -18.60 19.67
CA PHE A 382 6.27 -17.66 20.78
C PHE A 382 7.64 -16.98 20.70
N ALA A 383 8.70 -17.76 20.50
CA ALA A 383 10.06 -17.22 20.44
C ALA A 383 10.24 -16.27 19.24
N THR A 384 9.82 -16.67 18.03
CA THR A 384 9.97 -15.86 16.81
C THR A 384 9.10 -14.61 16.85
N PHE A 385 7.84 -14.72 17.32
CA PHE A 385 6.95 -13.57 17.53
C PHE A 385 7.51 -12.63 18.61
N GLY A 386 8.07 -13.17 19.69
CA GLY A 386 8.69 -12.40 20.77
C GLY A 386 9.91 -11.60 20.31
N LEU A 387 10.78 -12.16 19.48
CA LEU A 387 11.91 -11.44 18.90
C LEU A 387 11.45 -10.31 17.95
N ALA A 388 10.45 -10.58 17.13
CA ALA A 388 9.84 -9.56 16.27
C ALA A 388 9.11 -8.47 17.08
N TYR A 389 8.46 -8.84 18.19
CA TYR A 389 7.86 -7.90 19.14
C TYR A 389 8.92 -6.98 19.75
N LEU A 390 10.05 -7.52 20.25
CA LEU A 390 11.14 -6.71 20.82
C LEU A 390 11.73 -5.76 19.76
N ALA A 391 11.81 -6.20 18.51
CA ALA A 391 12.25 -5.36 17.42
C ALA A 391 11.29 -4.20 17.14
N ILE A 392 9.98 -4.45 17.00
CA ILE A 392 9.03 -3.39 16.66
C ILE A 392 8.87 -2.35 17.76
N ILE A 393 8.99 -2.71 19.02
CA ILE A 393 8.93 -1.74 20.13
C ILE A 393 10.23 -0.93 20.30
N GLY A 394 11.33 -1.33 19.64
CA GLY A 394 12.60 -0.61 19.63
C GLY A 394 13.47 -0.85 20.86
N VAL A 395 13.52 -2.08 21.35
CA VAL A 395 14.44 -2.47 22.45
C VAL A 395 15.81 -2.81 21.88
N PRO A 396 16.93 -2.29 22.45
CA PRO A 396 18.28 -2.71 22.07
C PRO A 396 18.52 -4.20 22.38
N PRO A 397 19.25 -4.96 21.57
CA PRO A 397 19.94 -4.61 20.34
C PRO A 397 19.13 -4.92 19.05
N PHE A 398 17.80 -5.02 19.14
CA PHE A 398 16.93 -5.43 18.03
C PHE A 398 16.85 -4.38 16.94
N ALA A 399 16.50 -4.82 15.71
CA ALA A 399 16.59 -4.02 14.50
C ALA A 399 15.80 -2.70 14.54
N GLY A 400 14.62 -2.69 15.14
CA GLY A 400 13.78 -1.49 15.23
C GLY A 400 14.34 -0.40 16.14
N PHE A 401 15.20 -0.73 17.09
CA PHE A 401 15.90 0.26 17.91
C PHE A 401 16.72 1.21 17.01
N PHE A 402 17.62 0.68 16.21
CA PHE A 402 18.50 1.47 15.35
C PHE A 402 17.74 2.36 14.36
N SER A 403 16.68 1.84 13.75
CA SER A 403 15.94 2.56 12.72
C SER A 403 14.96 3.60 13.30
N LYS A 404 14.28 3.27 14.41
CA LYS A 404 13.28 4.15 15.01
C LYS A 404 13.92 5.31 15.76
N ASP A 405 14.99 5.06 16.51
CA ASP A 405 15.74 6.10 17.20
C ASP A 405 16.30 7.13 16.22
N ALA A 406 16.84 6.66 15.07
CA ALA A 406 17.32 7.55 14.02
C ALA A 406 16.21 8.46 13.44
N ILE A 407 14.99 7.95 13.28
CA ILE A 407 13.85 8.77 12.84
C ILE A 407 13.46 9.79 13.91
N ILE A 408 13.39 9.39 15.18
CA ILE A 408 13.08 10.29 16.30
C ILE A 408 14.13 11.41 16.39
N GLU A 409 15.41 11.07 16.28
CA GLU A 409 16.51 12.02 16.28
C GLU A 409 16.44 13.01 15.11
N ALA A 410 16.20 12.49 13.87
CA ALA A 410 16.02 13.34 12.69
C ALA A 410 14.80 14.27 12.82
N ALA A 411 13.70 13.78 13.41
CA ALA A 411 12.51 14.59 13.64
C ALA A 411 12.76 15.72 14.66
N LEU A 412 13.44 15.42 15.76
CA LEU A 412 13.87 16.42 16.75
C LEU A 412 14.86 17.43 16.14
N GLY A 413 15.75 16.96 15.27
CA GLY A 413 16.74 17.74 14.53
C GLY A 413 16.16 18.76 13.55
N ALA A 414 14.86 18.66 13.20
CA ALA A 414 14.18 19.68 12.40
C ALA A 414 14.10 21.07 13.09
N GLY A 415 14.42 21.14 14.37
CA GLY A 415 14.58 22.36 15.15
C GLY A 415 13.29 23.12 15.45
N GLY A 416 13.37 24.03 16.41
CA GLY A 416 12.27 24.91 16.82
C GLY A 416 10.98 24.16 17.20
N ILE A 417 9.83 24.81 17.04
CA ILE A 417 8.51 24.25 17.33
C ILE A 417 8.23 23.01 16.45
N ARG A 418 8.68 23.06 15.19
CA ARG A 418 8.50 21.95 14.24
C ARG A 418 9.17 20.66 14.74
N GLY A 419 10.44 20.76 15.13
CA GLY A 419 11.20 19.62 15.66
C GLY A 419 10.58 19.06 16.95
N SER A 420 10.15 19.96 17.87
CA SER A 420 9.49 19.54 19.12
C SER A 420 8.18 18.81 18.87
N LEU A 421 7.34 19.28 17.93
CA LEU A 421 6.07 18.62 17.58
C LEU A 421 6.28 17.27 16.92
N LEU A 422 7.19 17.20 15.93
CA LEU A 422 7.45 15.97 15.18
C LEU A 422 8.16 14.91 16.03
N GLY A 423 9.18 15.33 16.76
CA GLY A 423 9.87 14.45 17.70
C GLY A 423 8.98 13.99 18.85
N GLY A 424 8.13 14.90 19.37
CA GLY A 424 7.12 14.56 20.37
C GLY A 424 6.09 13.56 19.87
N ALA A 425 5.59 13.72 18.64
CA ALA A 425 4.69 12.75 18.00
C ALA A 425 5.37 11.38 17.82
N ALA A 426 6.62 11.38 17.37
CA ALA A 426 7.40 10.16 17.19
C ALA A 426 7.68 9.45 18.54
N LEU A 427 8.07 10.17 19.58
CA LEU A 427 8.25 9.64 20.93
C LEU A 427 6.96 9.07 21.51
N LEU A 428 5.84 9.82 21.41
CA LEU A 428 4.54 9.35 21.88
C LEU A 428 4.13 8.08 21.14
N GLY A 429 4.29 8.07 19.81
CA GLY A 429 4.03 6.89 19.00
C GLY A 429 4.85 5.67 19.40
N ALA A 430 6.12 5.85 19.80
CA ALA A 430 6.97 4.76 20.29
C ALA A 430 6.43 4.16 21.60
N GLY A 431 6.06 5.00 22.57
CA GLY A 431 5.45 4.55 23.82
C GLY A 431 4.12 3.84 23.63
N VAL A 432 3.24 4.39 22.77
CA VAL A 432 1.95 3.76 22.44
C VAL A 432 2.15 2.45 21.66
N THR A 433 3.16 2.38 20.77
CA THR A 433 3.54 1.13 20.09
C THR A 433 3.96 0.06 21.09
N ALA A 434 4.80 0.42 22.07
CA ALA A 434 5.21 -0.49 23.13
C ALA A 434 4.01 -0.98 23.96
N PHE A 435 3.06 -0.10 24.26
CA PHE A 435 1.83 -0.47 24.95
C PHE A 435 1.00 -1.51 24.19
N TYR A 436 0.58 -1.21 22.94
CA TYR A 436 -0.33 -2.14 22.26
C TYR A 436 0.35 -3.43 21.82
N MET A 437 1.63 -3.42 21.46
CA MET A 437 2.35 -4.65 21.13
C MET A 437 2.59 -5.54 22.35
N THR A 438 2.88 -4.94 23.52
CA THR A 438 2.95 -5.68 24.79
C THR A 438 1.58 -6.27 25.14
N ARG A 439 0.48 -5.53 24.93
CA ARG A 439 -0.88 -6.04 25.09
C ARG A 439 -1.13 -7.27 24.21
N VAL A 440 -0.77 -7.21 22.91
CA VAL A 440 -0.89 -8.35 21.98
C VAL A 440 -0.11 -9.56 22.52
N MET A 441 1.13 -9.35 22.96
CA MET A 441 2.00 -10.40 23.47
C MET A 441 1.43 -11.06 24.75
N LEU A 442 0.97 -10.23 25.69
CA LEU A 442 0.40 -10.71 26.96
C LEU A 442 -0.92 -11.47 26.75
N MET A 443 -1.82 -10.93 25.93
CA MET A 443 -3.12 -11.54 25.68
C MET A 443 -3.02 -12.85 24.91
N THR A 444 -2.00 -13.03 24.07
CA THR A 444 -1.83 -14.23 23.24
C THR A 444 -1.07 -15.34 23.98
N PHE A 445 0.08 -15.03 24.51
CA PHE A 445 1.03 -16.06 24.97
C PHE A 445 1.07 -16.25 26.49
N PHE A 446 0.59 -15.28 27.25
CA PHE A 446 0.67 -15.31 28.73
C PHE A 446 -0.72 -15.38 29.38
N GLY A 447 -0.74 -15.51 30.70
CA GLY A 447 -1.95 -15.55 31.50
C GLY A 447 -2.69 -16.89 31.42
N GLU A 448 -3.95 -16.88 31.86
CA GLU A 448 -4.82 -18.07 31.90
C GLU A 448 -5.28 -18.46 30.50
N LYS A 449 -5.49 -19.75 30.30
CA LYS A 449 -6.07 -20.32 29.07
C LYS A 449 -7.54 -19.93 28.97
N ARG A 450 -7.88 -19.21 27.90
CA ARG A 450 -9.24 -18.75 27.63
C ARG A 450 -9.86 -19.45 26.41
N TRP A 451 -9.23 -20.55 25.97
CA TRP A 451 -9.61 -21.34 24.79
C TRP A 451 -11.02 -21.93 24.92
N THR A 452 -11.62 -22.22 23.78
CA THR A 452 -12.84 -23.06 23.73
C THR A 452 -12.56 -24.45 24.26
N PRO A 453 -13.48 -25.06 25.02
CA PRO A 453 -13.33 -26.45 25.46
C PRO A 453 -13.06 -27.37 24.26
N GLY A 454 -12.03 -28.21 24.35
CA GLY A 454 -11.62 -29.11 23.26
C GLY A 454 -10.60 -28.55 22.26
N ALA A 455 -10.17 -27.30 22.39
CA ALA A 455 -9.06 -26.79 21.59
C ALA A 455 -7.72 -27.41 22.04
N HIS A 456 -6.97 -27.97 21.11
CA HIS A 456 -5.66 -28.57 21.32
C HIS A 456 -4.60 -27.89 20.45
N PRO A 457 -4.21 -26.63 20.76
CA PRO A 457 -3.24 -25.92 19.96
C PRO A 457 -1.90 -26.67 19.94
N HIS A 458 -1.32 -26.79 18.77
CA HIS A 458 -0.03 -27.43 18.51
C HIS A 458 0.80 -26.58 17.57
N GLU A 459 2.12 -26.74 17.64
CA GLU A 459 3.06 -25.95 16.83
C GLU A 459 2.83 -26.16 15.32
N ALA A 460 3.05 -25.11 14.56
CA ALA A 460 2.95 -25.14 13.12
C ALA A 460 4.03 -26.07 12.49
N PRO A 461 3.75 -26.67 11.32
CA PRO A 461 4.71 -27.55 10.65
C PRO A 461 6.00 -26.83 10.27
N ALA A 462 7.09 -27.60 10.06
CA ALA A 462 8.43 -27.05 9.79
C ALA A 462 8.46 -26.11 8.57
N VAL A 463 7.67 -26.34 7.54
CA VAL A 463 7.56 -25.48 6.36
C VAL A 463 7.06 -24.06 6.70
N MET A 464 6.33 -23.90 7.80
CA MET A 464 5.88 -22.60 8.32
C MET A 464 6.87 -22.02 9.34
N THR A 465 7.45 -22.84 10.22
CA THR A 465 8.32 -22.34 11.28
C THR A 465 9.70 -21.90 10.79
N TRP A 466 10.29 -22.54 9.76
CA TRP A 466 11.58 -22.12 9.21
C TRP A 466 11.57 -20.68 8.64
N PRO A 467 10.60 -20.28 7.81
CA PRO A 467 10.49 -18.88 7.39
C PRO A 467 10.38 -17.91 8.58
N MET A 468 9.63 -18.26 9.62
CA MET A 468 9.50 -17.43 10.83
C MET A 468 10.83 -17.29 11.58
N ILE A 469 11.63 -18.36 11.68
CA ILE A 469 12.96 -18.32 12.30
C ILE A 469 13.90 -17.40 11.51
N LEU A 470 13.93 -17.50 10.18
CA LEU A 470 14.77 -16.63 9.33
C LEU A 470 14.37 -15.15 9.45
N LEU A 471 13.07 -14.86 9.49
CA LEU A 471 12.57 -13.51 9.73
C LEU A 471 12.92 -12.99 11.13
N ALA A 472 12.89 -13.87 12.15
CA ALA A 472 13.31 -13.52 13.51
C ALA A 472 14.81 -13.18 13.57
N VAL A 473 15.66 -13.93 12.87
CA VAL A 473 17.10 -13.60 12.72
C VAL A 473 17.27 -12.22 12.09
N GLY A 474 16.54 -11.93 11.01
CA GLY A 474 16.53 -10.59 10.39
C GLY A 474 16.05 -9.51 11.37
N SER A 475 15.05 -9.79 12.19
CA SER A 475 14.52 -8.87 13.22
C SER A 475 15.52 -8.53 14.32
N VAL A 476 16.48 -9.44 14.59
CA VAL A 476 17.56 -9.19 15.56
C VAL A 476 18.71 -8.40 14.92
N PHE A 477 19.22 -8.83 13.77
CA PHE A 477 20.52 -8.39 13.26
C PHE A 477 20.47 -7.31 12.20
N SER A 478 19.38 -7.19 11.41
CA SER A 478 19.36 -6.28 10.25
C SER A 478 19.60 -4.82 10.63
N GLY A 479 19.05 -4.35 11.75
CA GLY A 479 19.23 -2.96 12.18
C GLY A 479 20.68 -2.61 12.51
N GLY A 480 21.36 -3.49 13.28
CA GLY A 480 22.77 -3.33 13.60
C GLY A 480 23.66 -3.35 12.34
N LEU A 481 23.41 -4.31 11.43
CA LEU A 481 24.17 -4.42 10.17
C LEU A 481 24.02 -3.17 9.28
N LEU A 482 22.84 -2.59 9.23
CA LEU A 482 22.56 -1.41 8.42
C LEU A 482 23.05 -0.10 9.07
N ALA A 483 23.11 -0.06 10.42
CA ALA A 483 23.50 1.13 11.17
C ALA A 483 25.01 1.26 11.37
N VAL A 484 25.71 0.15 11.63
CA VAL A 484 27.14 0.15 11.96
C VAL A 484 27.95 0.79 10.86
N GLY A 485 28.80 1.77 11.25
CA GLY A 485 29.64 2.50 10.29
C GLY A 485 28.87 3.34 9.27
N GLY A 486 27.56 3.59 9.49
CA GLY A 486 26.75 4.33 8.52
C GLY A 486 26.53 3.58 7.20
N THR A 487 26.64 2.24 7.19
CA THR A 487 26.65 1.40 5.99
C THR A 487 25.50 1.75 5.02
N LEU A 488 24.26 1.81 5.50
CA LEU A 488 23.11 2.11 4.65
C LEU A 488 23.10 3.58 4.18
N ARG A 489 23.52 4.52 5.03
CA ARG A 489 23.61 5.96 4.66
C ARG A 489 24.61 6.15 3.51
N HIS A 490 25.80 5.58 3.64
CA HIS A 490 26.82 5.64 2.58
C HIS A 490 26.36 4.91 1.30
N TRP A 491 25.66 3.77 1.45
CA TRP A 491 25.09 3.05 0.31
C TRP A 491 24.09 3.87 -0.47
N LEU A 492 23.16 4.55 0.23
CA LEU A 492 22.08 5.33 -0.39
C LEU A 492 22.50 6.72 -0.86
N GLN A 493 23.61 7.27 -0.34
CA GLN A 493 24.07 8.63 -0.62
C GLN A 493 24.06 9.05 -2.10
N PRO A 494 24.48 8.21 -3.07
CA PRO A 494 24.46 8.59 -4.49
C PRO A 494 23.06 8.87 -5.04
N VAL A 495 22.00 8.29 -4.43
CA VAL A 495 20.61 8.42 -4.90
C VAL A 495 19.84 9.47 -4.09
N VAL A 496 20.03 9.51 -2.78
CA VAL A 496 19.23 10.37 -1.89
C VAL A 496 19.94 11.68 -1.50
N GLY A 497 21.20 11.84 -1.92
CA GLY A 497 22.03 13.00 -1.58
C GLY A 497 22.74 12.83 -0.23
N SER A 498 23.73 13.70 -0.01
CA SER A 498 24.39 13.86 1.29
C SER A 498 23.65 14.89 2.12
N HIS A 499 23.42 14.59 3.38
CA HIS A 499 23.03 15.58 4.37
C HIS A 499 24.25 15.88 5.25
N GLU A 500 24.68 17.14 5.29
CA GLU A 500 25.60 17.58 6.32
C GLU A 500 24.92 17.37 7.67
N GLU A 501 25.65 16.82 8.63
CA GLU A 501 25.10 16.53 9.96
C GLU A 501 24.46 17.80 10.53
N ALA A 502 23.13 17.80 10.58
CA ALA A 502 22.41 18.88 11.25
C ALA A 502 22.93 18.95 12.69
N THR A 503 23.16 20.15 13.19
CA THR A 503 23.44 20.36 14.61
C THR A 503 22.32 19.69 15.40
N HIS A 504 22.66 18.60 16.08
CA HIS A 504 21.69 17.83 16.86
C HIS A 504 21.02 18.77 17.87
N ALA A 505 19.70 18.92 17.80
CA ALA A 505 18.94 19.75 18.74
C ALA A 505 19.09 19.24 20.19
N LEU A 506 19.32 17.93 20.33
CA LEU A 506 19.61 17.24 21.58
C LEU A 506 20.79 16.27 21.36
N PRO A 507 21.64 16.04 22.37
CA PRO A 507 22.62 14.97 22.31
C PRO A 507 21.94 13.62 22.05
N THR A 508 22.51 12.78 21.18
CA THR A 508 21.94 11.47 20.79
C THR A 508 21.56 10.60 22.00
N TRP A 509 22.42 10.58 23.05
CA TRP A 509 22.12 9.79 24.25
C TRP A 509 20.86 10.28 24.99
N VAL A 510 20.52 11.58 24.92
CA VAL A 510 19.29 12.13 25.52
C VAL A 510 18.06 11.65 24.73
N ALA A 511 18.10 11.74 23.40
CA ALA A 511 17.01 11.27 22.54
C ALA A 511 16.75 9.78 22.73
N THR A 512 17.80 8.96 22.73
CA THR A 512 17.72 7.51 23.00
C THR A 512 17.18 7.21 24.39
N THR A 513 17.64 7.91 25.44
CA THR A 513 17.13 7.72 26.81
C THR A 513 15.65 8.05 26.91
N LEU A 514 15.20 9.12 26.28
CA LEU A 514 13.78 9.49 26.22
C LEU A 514 12.97 8.42 25.47
N ALA A 515 13.46 7.93 24.33
CA ALA A 515 12.79 6.90 23.56
C ALA A 515 12.63 5.59 24.37
N LEU A 516 13.70 5.13 25.01
CA LEU A 516 13.66 3.96 25.88
C LEU A 516 12.77 4.18 27.11
N GLY A 517 12.77 5.38 27.68
CA GLY A 517 11.92 5.74 28.81
C GLY A 517 10.42 5.63 28.46
N VAL A 518 9.98 6.20 27.33
CA VAL A 518 8.57 6.10 26.91
C VAL A 518 8.18 4.69 26.52
N VAL A 519 9.10 3.90 25.94
CA VAL A 519 8.90 2.48 25.65
C VAL A 519 8.70 1.69 26.94
N ALA A 520 9.57 1.90 27.95
CA ALA A 520 9.46 1.26 29.25
C ALA A 520 8.12 1.59 29.96
N VAL A 521 7.69 2.85 29.89
CA VAL A 521 6.38 3.26 30.42
C VAL A 521 5.25 2.55 29.69
N GLY A 522 5.28 2.48 28.35
CA GLY A 522 4.29 1.74 27.56
C GLY A 522 4.19 0.27 27.94
N ILE A 523 5.33 -0.42 28.11
CA ILE A 523 5.40 -1.81 28.58
C ILE A 523 4.81 -1.94 29.99
N ALA A 524 5.21 -1.07 30.92
CA ALA A 524 4.77 -1.12 32.31
C ALA A 524 3.24 -0.93 32.44
N VAL A 525 2.67 0.02 31.70
CA VAL A 525 1.22 0.26 31.68
C VAL A 525 0.49 -0.97 31.11
N ALA A 526 0.96 -1.52 29.99
CA ALA A 526 0.37 -2.72 29.40
C ALA A 526 0.46 -3.93 30.35
N TYR A 527 1.60 -4.12 31.01
CA TYR A 527 1.78 -5.21 31.98
C TYR A 527 0.82 -5.04 33.16
N ARG A 528 0.66 -3.83 33.71
CA ARG A 528 -0.27 -3.56 34.79
C ARG A 528 -1.72 -3.87 34.39
N MET A 529 -2.12 -3.56 33.14
CA MET A 529 -3.50 -3.73 32.67
C MET A 529 -3.82 -5.17 32.24
N TYR A 530 -2.87 -5.88 31.65
CA TYR A 530 -3.10 -7.17 31.00
C TYR A 530 -2.25 -8.32 31.54
N GLY A 531 -1.21 -8.03 32.33
CA GLY A 531 -0.35 -9.03 32.94
C GLY A 531 -0.78 -9.41 34.35
N THR A 532 -1.35 -8.46 35.11
CA THR A 532 -1.73 -8.65 36.52
C THR A 532 -3.24 -8.80 36.74
N ALA A 533 -4.06 -8.33 35.82
CA ALA A 533 -5.52 -8.39 35.92
C ALA A 533 -6.09 -9.52 35.01
N PRO A 534 -7.17 -10.20 35.45
CA PRO A 534 -7.83 -11.18 34.59
C PRO A 534 -8.43 -10.53 33.36
N ILE A 535 -8.23 -11.14 32.20
CA ILE A 535 -8.73 -10.63 30.92
C ILE A 535 -10.12 -11.22 30.66
N PRO A 536 -11.18 -10.40 30.55
CA PRO A 536 -12.51 -10.89 30.26
C PRO A 536 -12.60 -11.42 28.83
N ARG A 537 -13.33 -12.53 28.63
CA ARG A 537 -13.55 -13.15 27.30
C ARG A 537 -14.37 -12.28 26.35
N VAL A 538 -15.17 -11.37 26.89
CA VAL A 538 -15.99 -10.41 26.12
C VAL A 538 -15.45 -9.01 26.36
N ALA A 539 -15.37 -8.23 25.32
CA ALA A 539 -14.90 -6.85 25.43
C ALA A 539 -15.82 -6.00 26.33
N PRO A 540 -15.28 -5.20 27.28
CA PRO A 540 -16.09 -4.32 28.11
C PRO A 540 -16.91 -3.34 27.27
N VAL A 541 -18.21 -3.20 27.57
CA VAL A 541 -19.11 -2.27 26.89
C VAL A 541 -18.87 -0.83 27.37
N ARG A 542 -18.71 -0.65 28.69
CA ARG A 542 -18.42 0.67 29.28
C ARG A 542 -16.91 0.93 29.22
N VAL A 543 -16.53 1.84 28.33
CA VAL A 543 -15.14 2.25 28.10
C VAL A 543 -15.05 3.77 27.97
N SER A 544 -13.84 4.33 28.02
CA SER A 544 -13.62 5.76 27.78
C SER A 544 -14.01 6.16 26.36
N ALA A 545 -14.36 7.42 26.14
CA ALA A 545 -14.69 7.96 24.82
C ALA A 545 -13.55 7.72 23.80
N LEU A 546 -12.29 7.85 24.24
CA LEU A 546 -11.13 7.57 23.39
C LEU A 546 -11.07 6.09 22.98
N THR A 547 -11.31 5.16 23.91
CA THR A 547 -11.36 3.73 23.58
C THR A 547 -12.50 3.40 22.63
N ALA A 548 -13.68 4.01 22.83
CA ALA A 548 -14.82 3.84 21.92
C ALA A 548 -14.48 4.34 20.50
N ALA A 549 -13.89 5.54 20.40
CA ALA A 549 -13.43 6.08 19.13
C ALA A 549 -12.35 5.20 18.47
N ALA A 550 -11.37 4.71 19.24
CA ALA A 550 -10.31 3.83 18.72
C ALA A 550 -10.86 2.47 18.23
N ARG A 551 -11.89 1.92 18.88
CA ARG A 551 -12.61 0.73 18.40
C ARG A 551 -13.32 0.96 17.07
N ALA A 552 -13.84 2.16 16.86
CA ALA A 552 -14.51 2.62 15.64
C ALA A 552 -13.52 3.23 14.62
N ASP A 553 -12.22 2.87 14.67
CA ASP A 553 -11.17 3.36 13.77
C ASP A 553 -11.09 4.90 13.71
N LEU A 554 -11.29 5.56 14.87
CA LEU A 554 -11.39 7.01 15.04
C LEU A 554 -12.41 7.66 14.08
N TYR A 555 -13.45 6.91 13.75
CA TYR A 555 -14.53 7.29 12.82
C TYR A 555 -14.06 7.60 11.40
N GLY A 556 -12.87 7.11 10.99
CA GLY A 556 -12.33 7.35 9.65
C GLY A 556 -13.24 6.79 8.55
N ASP A 557 -13.84 5.62 8.74
CA ASP A 557 -14.81 5.04 7.80
C ASP A 557 -16.09 5.87 7.73
N ALA A 558 -16.63 6.27 8.87
CA ALA A 558 -17.82 7.11 8.92
C ALA A 558 -17.61 8.46 8.22
N PHE A 559 -16.42 9.06 8.41
CA PHE A 559 -16.04 10.29 7.71
C PHE A 559 -16.01 10.07 6.19
N ASN A 560 -15.35 9.02 5.73
CA ASN A 560 -15.28 8.71 4.30
C ASN A 560 -16.68 8.43 3.71
N GLU A 561 -17.53 7.72 4.43
CA GLU A 561 -18.90 7.42 4.01
C GLU A 561 -19.74 8.69 3.87
N GLU A 562 -19.77 9.55 4.90
CA GLU A 562 -20.61 10.75 4.91
C GLU A 562 -20.10 11.84 3.96
N VAL A 563 -18.78 12.04 3.85
CA VAL A 563 -18.21 13.16 3.11
C VAL A 563 -17.97 12.83 1.63
N PHE A 564 -17.66 11.58 1.30
CA PHE A 564 -17.28 11.20 -0.07
C PHE A 564 -18.22 10.18 -0.70
N MET A 565 -18.54 9.08 0.01
CA MET A 565 -19.26 7.96 -0.62
C MET A 565 -20.73 8.28 -0.85
N ARG A 566 -21.44 8.81 0.14
CA ARG A 566 -22.85 9.18 0.00
C ARG A 566 -23.08 10.32 -1.00
N PRO A 567 -22.33 11.44 -0.93
CA PRO A 567 -22.46 12.48 -1.96
C PRO A 567 -22.09 12.00 -3.35
N GLY A 568 -21.05 11.15 -3.47
CA GLY A 568 -20.67 10.52 -4.74
C GLY A 568 -21.78 9.63 -5.31
N ALA A 569 -22.38 8.80 -4.50
CA ALA A 569 -23.53 7.97 -4.90
C ALA A 569 -24.74 8.82 -5.31
N GLN A 570 -25.04 9.90 -4.60
CA GLN A 570 -26.11 10.84 -4.95
C GLN A 570 -25.83 11.52 -6.29
N LEU A 571 -24.60 11.97 -6.50
CA LEU A 571 -24.18 12.56 -7.78
C LEU A 571 -24.31 11.54 -8.93
N THR A 572 -23.84 10.31 -8.73
CA THR A 572 -23.96 9.24 -9.74
C THR A 572 -25.44 8.97 -10.06
N ASN A 573 -26.29 8.84 -9.06
CA ASN A 573 -27.71 8.65 -9.27
C ASN A 573 -28.38 9.82 -10.03
N ALA A 574 -27.95 11.05 -9.71
CA ALA A 574 -28.43 12.24 -10.42
C ALA A 574 -27.99 12.23 -11.90
N VAL A 575 -26.73 11.89 -12.18
CA VAL A 575 -26.21 11.78 -13.57
C VAL A 575 -26.95 10.69 -14.35
N VAL A 576 -27.17 9.51 -13.75
CA VAL A 576 -27.95 8.43 -14.37
C VAL A 576 -29.38 8.88 -14.63
N ALA A 577 -30.02 9.57 -13.68
CA ALA A 577 -31.38 10.09 -13.91
C ALA A 577 -31.45 11.14 -15.03
N VAL A 578 -30.41 11.97 -15.18
CA VAL A 578 -30.29 12.92 -16.31
C VAL A 578 -30.10 12.19 -17.62
N ASP A 579 -29.30 11.13 -17.66
CA ASP A 579 -29.08 10.32 -18.85
C ASP A 579 -30.36 9.60 -19.27
N ASP A 580 -30.97 8.83 -18.37
CA ASP A 580 -32.17 8.02 -18.65
C ASP A 580 -33.39 8.89 -18.97
N ALA A 581 -33.69 9.90 -18.13
CA ALA A 581 -34.91 10.70 -18.27
C ALA A 581 -34.70 11.94 -19.17
N GLY A 582 -33.53 12.56 -19.11
CA GLY A 582 -33.20 13.76 -19.90
C GLY A 582 -32.81 13.41 -21.33
N VAL A 583 -31.75 12.67 -21.52
CA VAL A 583 -31.20 12.39 -22.86
C VAL A 583 -32.04 11.35 -23.58
N ASP A 584 -32.09 10.12 -23.04
CA ASP A 584 -32.83 9.00 -23.67
C ASP A 584 -34.35 9.27 -23.69
N GLY A 585 -34.88 9.85 -22.61
CA GLY A 585 -36.27 10.26 -22.53
C GLY A 585 -36.64 11.28 -23.61
N SER A 586 -35.80 12.28 -23.87
CA SER A 586 -36.02 13.29 -24.93
C SER A 586 -35.95 12.68 -26.34
N VAL A 587 -34.99 11.80 -26.59
CA VAL A 587 -34.88 11.10 -27.88
C VAL A 587 -36.10 10.22 -28.14
N ASN A 588 -36.52 9.45 -27.14
CA ASN A 588 -37.69 8.60 -27.23
C ASN A 588 -38.99 9.40 -27.37
N ALA A 589 -39.11 10.54 -26.66
CA ALA A 589 -40.26 11.45 -26.79
C ALA A 589 -40.33 12.06 -28.21
N LEU A 590 -39.19 12.48 -28.78
CA LEU A 590 -39.12 12.97 -30.16
C LEU A 590 -39.52 11.88 -31.17
N ALA A 591 -38.99 10.67 -31.03
CA ALA A 591 -39.36 9.53 -31.88
C ALA A 591 -40.86 9.22 -31.78
N THR A 592 -41.41 9.24 -30.58
CA THR A 592 -42.84 9.04 -30.33
C THR A 592 -43.70 10.16 -30.97
N LEU A 593 -43.27 11.42 -30.83
CA LEU A 593 -43.94 12.57 -31.40
C LEU A 593 -43.96 12.46 -32.96
N VAL A 594 -42.84 12.13 -33.57
CA VAL A 594 -42.74 11.88 -35.01
C VAL A 594 -43.65 10.75 -35.47
N SER A 595 -43.64 9.64 -34.74
CA SER A 595 -44.49 8.48 -35.04
C SER A 595 -45.97 8.81 -34.92
N GLN A 596 -46.40 9.50 -33.84
CA GLN A 596 -47.78 9.92 -33.65
C GLN A 596 -48.24 10.93 -34.72
N THR A 597 -47.36 11.89 -35.03
CA THR A 597 -47.65 12.88 -36.10
C THR A 597 -47.77 12.21 -37.45
N SER A 598 -46.87 11.28 -37.77
CA SER A 598 -46.95 10.47 -39.00
C SER A 598 -48.25 9.69 -39.10
N ASN A 599 -48.68 9.05 -37.99
CA ASN A 599 -49.93 8.31 -37.94
C ASN A 599 -51.15 9.23 -38.15
N ARG A 600 -51.17 10.42 -37.56
CA ARG A 600 -52.23 11.41 -37.76
C ARG A 600 -52.27 11.91 -39.20
N LEU A 601 -51.10 12.23 -39.77
CA LEU A 601 -51.03 12.64 -41.19
C LEU A 601 -51.46 11.56 -42.14
N ARG A 602 -51.12 10.29 -41.83
CA ARG A 602 -51.55 9.14 -42.65
C ARG A 602 -53.10 8.95 -42.65
N GLN A 603 -53.80 9.33 -41.58
CA GLN A 603 -55.28 9.32 -41.52
C GLN A 603 -55.91 10.38 -42.45
N MET A 604 -55.15 11.42 -42.85
CA MET A 604 -55.60 12.41 -43.84
C MET A 604 -55.55 11.87 -45.27
N GLN A 605 -54.85 10.76 -45.48
CA GLN A 605 -54.83 10.04 -46.76
C GLN A 605 -56.10 9.19 -46.92
N THR A 606 -57.17 9.80 -47.35
CA THR A 606 -58.50 9.16 -47.49
C THR A 606 -58.63 8.24 -48.68
N GLY A 607 -57.65 8.21 -49.59
CA GLY A 607 -57.71 7.41 -50.86
C GLY A 607 -58.60 8.00 -51.92
N PHE A 608 -59.36 9.06 -51.63
CA PHE A 608 -60.26 9.68 -52.59
C PHE A 608 -59.58 10.82 -53.32
N ALA A 609 -59.42 10.73 -54.65
CA ALA A 609 -58.81 11.74 -55.49
C ALA A 609 -59.41 13.15 -55.31
N ARG A 610 -60.70 13.24 -55.03
CA ARG A 610 -61.42 14.48 -54.77
C ARG A 610 -60.87 15.20 -53.51
N ASN A 611 -60.53 14.51 -52.46
CA ASN A 611 -60.02 15.10 -51.22
C ASN A 611 -58.60 15.65 -51.43
N TYR A 612 -57.78 14.99 -52.26
CA TYR A 612 -56.44 15.46 -52.60
C TYR A 612 -56.53 16.71 -53.53
N ALA A 613 -57.45 16.70 -54.51
CA ALA A 613 -57.67 17.88 -55.35
C ALA A 613 -58.13 19.11 -54.52
N LEU A 614 -59.01 18.87 -53.53
CA LEU A 614 -59.49 19.94 -52.66
C LEU A 614 -58.36 20.48 -51.77
N SER A 615 -57.51 19.64 -51.18
CA SER A 615 -56.37 20.09 -50.37
C SER A 615 -55.30 20.80 -51.18
N MET A 616 -55.07 20.40 -52.45
CA MET A 616 -54.19 21.11 -53.35
C MET A 616 -54.76 22.49 -53.71
N LEU A 617 -56.08 22.58 -53.95
CA LEU A 617 -56.73 23.87 -54.21
C LEU A 617 -56.64 24.83 -53.03
N VAL A 618 -56.90 24.32 -51.80
CA VAL A 618 -56.75 25.10 -50.56
C VAL A 618 -55.32 25.57 -50.37
N GLY A 619 -54.34 24.67 -50.60
CA GLY A 619 -52.91 25.03 -50.53
C GLY A 619 -52.51 26.11 -51.53
N ALA A 620 -52.99 26.02 -52.79
CA ALA A 620 -52.74 27.00 -53.80
C ALA A 620 -53.36 28.36 -53.46
N VAL A 621 -54.59 28.39 -52.96
CA VAL A 621 -55.25 29.61 -52.46
C VAL A 621 -54.52 30.25 -51.33
N LEU A 622 -54.01 29.45 -50.35
CA LEU A 622 -53.23 29.97 -49.23
C LEU A 622 -51.90 30.57 -49.69
N VAL A 623 -51.21 29.94 -50.63
CA VAL A 623 -49.95 30.44 -51.18
C VAL A 623 -50.22 31.74 -51.96
N ALA A 624 -51.28 31.78 -52.76
CA ALA A 624 -51.70 32.99 -53.52
C ALA A 624 -52.07 34.15 -52.56
N ALA A 625 -52.83 33.85 -51.50
CA ALA A 625 -53.16 34.80 -50.46
C ALA A 625 -51.92 35.34 -49.72
N ALA A 626 -50.97 34.44 -49.34
CA ALA A 626 -49.70 34.83 -48.72
C ALA A 626 -48.86 35.73 -49.63
N LEU A 627 -48.79 35.42 -50.93
CA LEU A 627 -48.09 36.26 -51.94
C LEU A 627 -48.77 37.64 -52.13
N LEU A 628 -50.13 37.71 -52.15
CA LEU A 628 -50.85 38.96 -52.19
C LEU A 628 -50.65 39.79 -50.92
N VAL A 629 -50.61 39.17 -49.74
CA VAL A 629 -50.29 39.89 -48.49
C VAL A 629 -48.87 40.46 -48.53
N VAL A 630 -47.89 39.69 -49.02
CA VAL A 630 -46.49 40.16 -49.15
C VAL A 630 -46.36 41.26 -50.22
N GLN A 631 -47.22 41.31 -51.26
CA GLN A 631 -47.23 42.38 -52.26
C GLN A 631 -48.00 43.65 -51.80
N LEU A 632 -48.89 43.54 -50.81
CA LEU A 632 -49.66 44.66 -50.32
C LEU A 632 -49.02 45.32 -49.07
N TRP A 633 -48.00 44.72 -48.56
CA TRP A 633 -47.10 45.31 -47.57
C TRP A 633 -45.76 45.64 -48.19
#